data_c1c83eac59d2f8a4e72d8e922e64d562
#
_entry.id   c1c83eac59d2f8a4e72d8e922e64d562
#
_cell.length_a   1.000
_cell.length_b   1.000
_cell.length_c   1.000
_cell.angle_alpha   90.00
_cell.angle_beta   90.00
_cell.angle_gamma   90.00
#
_symmetry.space_group_name_H-M   'P 1'
#
loop_
_entity.id
_entity.type
_entity.pdbx_description
1 polymer ?
#
loop_
_entity_poly.entity_id
_entity_poly.type
_entity_poly.pdbx_seq_one_letter_code
_entity_poly.pdbx_strand_id
1 'polypeptide(L)'
;EATINFPRFMFPFVSSDFKRRIRATTEFGLQYNYQMRPEFTRIVASAGWSYKWGVQQQRSQHRIDLLDINYLYMPSIDQTFKEDYLEKDENYILKYNYEDRFIVRTGYSYIYNSAGRALMNNSGIGNSYTIRLNFESAGNLLYAVAKLGGMKKNASGEYTLLNIPFAQYLKGDFDFAKNLVIDNRNSLAFHFGAGIAIPYGNATMLPFEKRYFSGGANSVRGWSVRDLGPGSFPGDNNFMNQSGDIKLDASIEYRSKLFWKFQG
;
A
#
# COMPACT_ATOMS: atom_id res chain seq x y z
N GLU A 1 -9.69 15.92 -1.14
CA GLU A 1 -8.24 15.75 -1.21
C GLU A 1 -7.58 17.07 -1.59
N ALA A 2 -6.52 17.46 -0.86
CA ALA A 2 -5.71 18.63 -1.13
C ALA A 2 -4.23 18.22 -1.09
N THR A 3 -3.47 18.59 -2.14
CA THR A 3 -2.04 18.27 -2.22
C THR A 3 -1.27 19.53 -2.59
N ILE A 4 -0.23 19.83 -1.82
CA ILE A 4 0.66 20.97 -2.07
C ILE A 4 2.04 20.41 -2.40
N ASN A 5 2.57 20.78 -3.56
CA ASN A 5 3.88 20.36 -4.04
C ASN A 5 4.85 21.53 -4.07
N PHE A 6 5.95 21.42 -3.35
CA PHE A 6 7.06 22.36 -3.39
C PHE A 6 8.21 21.79 -4.21
N PRO A 7 8.68 22.44 -5.29
CA PRO A 7 9.78 21.97 -6.11
C PRO A 7 11.15 22.17 -5.42
N ARG A 8 11.20 21.97 -4.11
CA ARG A 8 12.37 22.11 -3.26
C ARG A 8 12.38 21.07 -2.15
N PHE A 9 13.55 20.62 -1.76
CA PHE A 9 13.71 19.75 -0.59
C PHE A 9 13.64 20.58 0.70
N MET A 10 12.48 20.52 1.38
CA MET A 10 12.18 21.34 2.57
C MET A 10 12.48 20.61 3.88
N PHE A 11 13.62 19.90 4.00
CA PHE A 11 14.01 19.27 5.25
C PHE A 11 14.96 20.19 6.02
N PRO A 12 14.65 20.57 7.30
CA PRO A 12 15.38 21.59 8.01
C PRO A 12 16.81 21.20 8.40
N PHE A 13 17.07 19.92 8.64
CA PHE A 13 18.33 19.41 9.22
C PHE A 13 19.38 18.98 8.19
N VAL A 14 19.25 19.36 6.91
CA VAL A 14 20.16 18.96 5.84
C VAL A 14 20.80 20.17 5.19
N SER A 15 22.10 20.04 4.85
CA SER A 15 22.90 21.11 4.23
C SER A 15 22.34 21.58 2.88
N SER A 16 22.61 22.82 2.52
CA SER A 16 22.18 23.42 1.24
C SER A 16 22.76 22.70 0.02
N ASP A 17 23.99 22.18 0.14
CA ASP A 17 24.65 21.45 -0.95
C ASP A 17 24.01 20.09 -1.23
N PHE A 18 23.60 19.39 -0.18
CA PHE A 18 22.85 18.14 -0.32
C PHE A 18 21.49 18.40 -0.98
N LYS A 19 20.77 19.44 -0.58
CA LYS A 19 19.47 19.84 -1.16
C LYS A 19 19.59 20.11 -2.67
N ARG A 20 20.67 20.76 -3.11
CA ARG A 20 20.94 21.06 -4.52
C ARG A 20 21.23 19.81 -5.34
N ARG A 21 21.93 18.82 -4.77
CA ARG A 21 22.30 17.57 -5.48
C ARG A 21 21.10 16.68 -5.73
N ILE A 22 20.21 16.52 -4.77
CA ILE A 22 19.08 15.56 -4.86
C ILE A 22 17.94 16.11 -5.71
N ARG A 23 17.73 17.43 -5.77
CA ARG A 23 16.60 18.08 -6.46
C ARG A 23 15.26 17.44 -6.12
N ALA A 24 15.06 17.13 -4.84
CA ALA A 24 13.84 16.51 -4.37
C ALA A 24 12.68 17.51 -4.34
N THR A 25 11.48 16.99 -4.60
CA THR A 25 10.22 17.70 -4.39
C THR A 25 9.65 17.31 -3.05
N THR A 26 9.14 18.28 -2.29
CA THR A 26 8.39 18.05 -1.04
C THR A 26 6.90 18.08 -1.33
N GLU A 27 6.18 17.09 -0.84
CA GLU A 27 4.74 16.96 -1.02
C GLU A 27 4.07 16.87 0.35
N PHE A 28 3.06 17.70 0.56
CA PHE A 28 2.13 17.62 1.68
C PHE A 28 0.75 17.29 1.16
N GLY A 29 0.14 16.25 1.68
CA GLY A 29 -1.19 15.79 1.29
C GLY A 29 -2.12 15.81 2.49
N LEU A 30 -3.37 16.23 2.27
CA LEU A 30 -4.48 16.07 3.20
C LEU A 30 -5.62 15.40 2.45
N GLN A 31 -6.19 14.37 3.05
CA GLN A 31 -7.33 13.66 2.50
C GLN A 31 -8.38 13.46 3.58
N TYR A 32 -9.62 13.68 3.22
CA TYR A 32 -10.78 13.37 4.04
C TYR A 32 -11.78 12.59 3.20
N ASN A 33 -12.20 11.44 3.68
CA ASN A 33 -13.19 10.58 3.05
C ASN A 33 -14.29 10.28 4.06
N TYR A 34 -15.52 10.59 3.71
CA TYR A 34 -16.72 10.28 4.47
C TYR A 34 -17.55 9.27 3.67
N GLN A 35 -17.82 8.13 4.26
CA GLN A 35 -18.63 7.07 3.67
C GLN A 35 -19.77 6.73 4.61
N MET A 36 -21.00 6.86 4.12
CA MET A 36 -22.21 6.46 4.83
C MET A 36 -22.85 5.29 4.08
N ARG A 37 -23.10 4.22 4.80
CA ARG A 37 -23.85 3.04 4.35
C ARG A 37 -24.92 2.71 5.38
N PRO A 38 -25.96 1.94 5.02
CA PRO A 38 -26.98 1.51 5.99
C PRO A 38 -26.36 0.83 7.22
N GLU A 39 -25.31 0.03 7.03
CA GLU A 39 -24.68 -0.78 8.06
C GLU A 39 -23.69 0.00 8.93
N PHE A 40 -23.07 1.05 8.39
CA PHE A 40 -22.05 1.83 9.13
C PHE A 40 -21.78 3.20 8.51
N THR A 41 -21.24 4.10 9.33
CA THR A 41 -20.60 5.34 8.88
C THR A 41 -19.11 5.25 9.15
N ARG A 42 -18.29 5.57 8.13
CA ARG A 42 -16.84 5.52 8.21
C ARG A 42 -16.23 6.84 7.77
N ILE A 43 -15.31 7.33 8.58
CA ILE A 43 -14.51 8.52 8.29
C ILE A 43 -13.05 8.10 8.21
N VAL A 44 -12.37 8.49 7.13
CA VAL A 44 -10.93 8.34 6.99
C VAL A 44 -10.31 9.71 6.76
N ALA A 45 -9.52 10.17 7.70
CA ALA A 45 -8.74 11.38 7.59
C ALA A 45 -7.26 11.02 7.46
N SER A 46 -6.58 11.57 6.45
CA SER A 46 -5.17 11.28 6.20
C SER A 46 -4.37 12.56 6.05
N ALA A 47 -3.15 12.55 6.59
CA ALA A 47 -2.17 13.63 6.43
C ALA A 47 -0.82 13.01 6.10
N GLY A 48 -0.19 13.49 5.01
CA GLY A 48 1.06 12.94 4.51
C GLY A 48 2.13 14.00 4.27
N TRP A 49 3.37 13.63 4.54
CA TRP A 49 4.56 14.40 4.22
C TRP A 49 5.57 13.49 3.54
N SER A 50 5.86 13.77 2.28
CA SER A 50 6.76 12.95 1.48
C SER A 50 7.76 13.77 0.68
N TYR A 51 8.86 13.09 0.31
CA TYR A 51 9.88 13.58 -0.58
C TYR A 51 10.00 12.66 -1.78
N LYS A 52 10.09 13.26 -2.98
CA LYS A 52 10.27 12.54 -4.24
C LYS A 52 11.46 13.10 -5.00
N TRP A 53 12.31 12.23 -5.54
CA TRP A 53 13.38 12.64 -6.43
C TRP A 53 13.67 11.55 -7.46
N GLY A 54 14.25 11.97 -8.58
CA GLY A 54 14.67 11.07 -9.66
C GLY A 54 16.14 11.25 -9.98
N VAL A 55 16.80 10.17 -10.35
CA VAL A 55 18.22 10.12 -10.73
C VAL A 55 18.36 9.45 -12.08
N GLN A 56 19.49 9.65 -12.76
CA GLN A 56 19.85 9.00 -14.04
C GLN A 56 18.77 9.17 -15.13
N GLN A 57 18.44 10.40 -15.48
CA GLN A 57 17.43 10.71 -16.49
C GLN A 57 16.07 10.09 -16.19
N GLN A 58 15.68 10.07 -14.90
CA GLN A 58 14.43 9.49 -14.38
C GLN A 58 14.32 7.96 -14.50
N ARG A 59 15.43 7.25 -14.70
CA ARG A 59 15.44 5.79 -14.63
C ARG A 59 15.20 5.30 -13.21
N SER A 60 15.79 5.98 -12.23
CA SER A 60 15.59 5.69 -10.81
C SER A 60 14.73 6.77 -10.18
N GLN A 61 13.66 6.38 -9.53
CA GLN A 61 12.77 7.25 -8.78
C GLN A 61 12.74 6.77 -7.34
N HIS A 62 12.84 7.73 -6.43
CA HIS A 62 12.82 7.48 -5.00
C HIS A 62 11.71 8.31 -4.37
N ARG A 63 11.03 7.72 -3.40
CA ARG A 63 10.06 8.40 -2.55
C ARG A 63 10.31 7.98 -1.11
N ILE A 64 10.39 8.96 -0.22
CA ILE A 64 10.34 8.76 1.22
C ILE A 64 9.05 9.37 1.73
N ASP A 65 8.18 8.55 2.30
CA ASP A 65 7.06 9.00 3.12
C ASP A 65 7.61 9.17 4.55
N LEU A 66 7.95 10.41 4.92
CA LEU A 66 8.53 10.69 6.23
C LEU A 66 7.50 10.50 7.33
N LEU A 67 6.29 10.93 7.06
CA LEU A 67 5.15 10.80 7.96
C LEU A 67 3.88 10.64 7.12
N ASP A 68 3.12 9.61 7.40
CA ASP A 68 1.81 9.38 6.83
C ASP A 68 0.89 8.90 7.95
N ILE A 69 -0.07 9.75 8.30
CA ILE A 69 -1.03 9.52 9.37
C ILE A 69 -2.36 9.22 8.72
N ASN A 70 -2.92 8.07 9.03
CA ASN A 70 -4.26 7.69 8.64
C ASN A 70 -5.09 7.45 9.91
N TYR A 71 -6.12 8.23 10.08
CA TYR A 71 -7.09 8.10 11.15
C TYR A 71 -8.38 7.52 10.60
N LEU A 72 -8.71 6.33 11.05
CA LEU A 72 -9.94 5.63 10.73
C LEU A 72 -10.87 5.74 11.93
N TYR A 73 -12.06 6.26 11.69
CA TYR A 73 -13.08 6.47 12.71
C TYR A 73 -14.44 5.96 12.24
N MET A 74 -15.11 5.20 13.12
CA MET A 74 -16.43 4.60 12.90
C MET A 74 -17.46 5.24 13.86
N PRO A 75 -18.05 6.41 13.51
CA PRO A 75 -18.98 7.09 14.40
C PRO A 75 -20.27 6.32 14.67
N SER A 76 -20.71 5.49 13.76
CA SER A 76 -21.89 4.66 13.94
C SER A 76 -21.78 3.33 13.21
N ILE A 77 -22.21 2.27 13.87
CA ILE A 77 -22.39 0.92 13.33
C ILE A 77 -23.80 0.51 13.69
N ASP A 78 -24.56 -0.01 12.72
CA ASP A 78 -25.92 -0.50 12.95
C ASP A 78 -25.92 -1.63 13.96
N GLN A 79 -26.90 -1.62 14.87
CA GLN A 79 -26.98 -2.60 15.95
C GLN A 79 -27.22 -4.02 15.42
N THR A 80 -28.08 -4.18 14.42
CA THR A 80 -28.35 -5.47 13.78
C THR A 80 -27.12 -6.03 13.11
N PHE A 81 -26.39 -5.17 12.38
CA PHE A 81 -25.13 -5.56 11.75
C PHE A 81 -24.07 -5.97 12.78
N LYS A 82 -24.01 -5.26 13.91
CA LYS A 82 -23.08 -5.57 14.99
C LYS A 82 -23.35 -6.94 15.63
N GLU A 83 -24.59 -7.24 15.95
CA GLU A 83 -25.02 -8.51 16.56
C GLU A 83 -24.87 -9.69 15.59
N ASP A 84 -25.23 -9.50 14.31
CA ASP A 84 -25.21 -10.57 13.32
C ASP A 84 -23.81 -10.92 12.82
N TYR A 85 -22.90 -9.94 12.74
CA TYR A 85 -21.61 -10.12 12.06
C TYR A 85 -20.39 -9.83 12.94
N LEU A 86 -20.43 -8.88 13.88
CA LEU A 86 -19.26 -8.46 14.64
C LEU A 86 -19.12 -9.13 16.00
N GLU A 87 -20.22 -9.57 16.62
CA GLU A 87 -20.20 -10.20 17.96
C GLU A 87 -20.02 -11.72 17.90
N LYS A 88 -20.04 -12.32 16.71
CA LYS A 88 -19.73 -13.75 16.53
C LYS A 88 -18.23 -13.97 16.62
N ASP A 89 -17.79 -14.88 17.48
CA ASP A 89 -16.36 -15.21 17.71
C ASP A 89 -15.62 -15.63 16.43
N GLU A 90 -16.33 -16.18 15.45
CA GLU A 90 -15.80 -16.63 14.18
C GLU A 90 -15.35 -15.47 13.26
N ASN A 91 -15.82 -14.25 13.50
CA ASN A 91 -15.58 -13.08 12.65
C ASN A 91 -14.58 -12.08 13.21
N TYR A 92 -13.54 -12.55 13.92
CA TYR A 92 -12.53 -11.69 14.53
C TYR A 92 -11.86 -10.70 13.54
N ILE A 93 -11.59 -11.16 12.31
CA ILE A 93 -11.02 -10.30 11.25
C ILE A 93 -11.97 -9.17 10.87
N LEU A 94 -13.25 -9.50 10.76
CA LEU A 94 -14.29 -8.52 10.45
C LEU A 94 -14.38 -7.48 11.56
N LYS A 95 -14.48 -7.90 12.81
CA LYS A 95 -14.53 -7.02 13.97
C LYS A 95 -13.36 -6.03 14.00
N TYR A 96 -12.14 -6.53 13.80
CA TYR A 96 -10.93 -5.71 13.77
C TYR A 96 -10.97 -4.59 12.70
N ASN A 97 -11.68 -4.81 11.58
CA ASN A 97 -11.80 -3.85 10.49
C ASN A 97 -12.81 -2.74 10.74
N TYR A 98 -13.70 -2.94 11.73
CA TYR A 98 -14.71 -1.96 12.14
C TYR A 98 -14.36 -1.24 13.45
N GLU A 99 -13.14 -1.37 13.92
CA GLU A 99 -12.62 -0.63 15.07
C GLU A 99 -11.90 0.66 14.63
N ASP A 100 -12.00 1.69 15.47
CA ASP A 100 -11.24 2.91 15.29
C ASP A 100 -9.75 2.63 15.38
N ARG A 101 -8.95 3.23 14.49
CA ARG A 101 -7.52 2.96 14.45
C ARG A 101 -6.70 4.11 13.89
N PHE A 102 -5.54 4.31 14.49
CA PHE A 102 -4.46 5.13 13.92
C PHE A 102 -3.45 4.25 13.19
N ILE A 103 -3.06 4.68 11.99
CA ILE A 103 -1.93 4.14 11.27
C ILE A 103 -0.95 5.29 11.04
N VAL A 104 0.13 5.32 11.79
CA VAL A 104 1.21 6.29 11.61
C VAL A 104 2.40 5.55 11.05
N ARG A 105 2.71 5.80 9.79
CA ARG A 105 3.74 5.07 9.05
C ARG A 105 4.83 5.97 8.49
N THR A 106 5.99 5.38 8.33
CA THR A 106 7.09 5.86 7.49
C THR A 106 7.31 4.86 6.38
N GLY A 107 7.72 5.31 5.20
CA GLY A 107 7.90 4.42 4.06
C GLY A 107 9.02 4.87 3.14
N TYR A 108 9.54 3.91 2.37
CA TYR A 108 10.47 4.16 1.29
C TYR A 108 10.05 3.36 0.06
N SER A 109 9.96 4.04 -1.08
CA SER A 109 9.66 3.41 -2.36
C SER A 109 10.77 3.71 -3.35
N TYR A 110 11.21 2.68 -4.04
CA TYR A 110 12.18 2.74 -5.12
C TYR A 110 11.61 2.15 -6.39
N ILE A 111 11.71 2.88 -7.48
CA ILE A 111 11.31 2.41 -8.81
C ILE A 111 12.49 2.61 -9.76
N TYR A 112 12.93 1.52 -10.35
CA TYR A 112 13.91 1.55 -11.44
C TYR A 112 13.24 1.12 -12.73
N ASN A 113 13.43 1.91 -13.80
CA ASN A 113 12.95 1.61 -15.13
C ASN A 113 14.09 1.72 -16.13
N SER A 114 14.46 0.61 -16.78
CA SER A 114 15.57 0.56 -17.72
C SER A 114 15.37 1.45 -18.95
N ALA A 115 14.12 1.67 -19.36
CA ALA A 115 13.81 2.51 -20.53
C ALA A 115 13.86 4.02 -20.20
N GLY A 116 13.72 4.42 -18.93
CA GLY A 116 13.79 5.82 -18.52
C GLY A 116 12.84 6.73 -19.32
N ARG A 117 13.33 7.88 -19.79
CA ARG A 117 12.55 8.83 -20.61
C ARG A 117 12.09 8.29 -21.96
N ALA A 118 12.68 7.23 -22.49
CA ALA A 118 12.27 6.65 -23.78
C ALA A 118 10.82 6.16 -23.75
N LEU A 119 10.34 5.69 -22.59
CA LEU A 119 8.92 5.35 -22.38
C LEU A 119 7.98 6.56 -22.51
N MET A 120 8.44 7.74 -22.07
CA MET A 120 7.61 8.96 -22.12
C MET A 120 7.50 9.52 -23.54
N ASN A 121 8.47 9.25 -24.41
CA ASN A 121 8.54 9.82 -25.75
C ASN A 121 7.95 8.89 -26.83
N ASN A 122 7.34 7.76 -26.45
CA ASN A 122 6.76 6.79 -27.40
C ASN A 122 7.73 6.28 -28.50
N SER A 123 9.02 6.49 -28.30
CA SER A 123 10.08 6.03 -29.21
C SER A 123 10.20 4.53 -29.05
N GLY A 124 9.88 3.76 -30.08
CA GLY A 124 9.82 2.31 -30.20
C GLY A 124 10.34 1.54 -28.97
N ILE A 125 9.42 0.96 -28.20
CA ILE A 125 9.75 0.32 -26.92
C ILE A 125 10.55 -0.95 -27.23
N GLY A 126 11.86 -0.88 -27.06
CA GLY A 126 12.74 -2.05 -27.03
C GLY A 126 12.56 -2.87 -25.74
N ASN A 127 13.45 -3.82 -25.54
CA ASN A 127 13.51 -4.60 -24.30
C ASN A 127 13.62 -3.67 -23.09
N SER A 128 12.73 -3.83 -22.13
CA SER A 128 12.71 -3.01 -20.94
C SER A 128 12.36 -3.84 -19.69
N TYR A 129 12.82 -3.38 -18.55
CA TYR A 129 12.43 -3.96 -17.27
C TYR A 129 12.24 -2.87 -16.22
N THR A 130 11.38 -3.18 -15.26
CA THR A 130 11.06 -2.32 -14.12
C THR A 130 11.23 -3.12 -12.85
N ILE A 131 11.87 -2.52 -11.86
CA ILE A 131 11.96 -3.04 -10.49
C ILE A 131 11.27 -2.04 -9.59
N ARG A 132 10.38 -2.50 -8.72
CA ARG A 132 9.78 -1.71 -7.66
C ARG A 132 10.06 -2.36 -6.32
N LEU A 133 10.49 -1.55 -5.38
CA LEU A 133 10.69 -1.93 -3.99
C LEU A 133 9.90 -0.97 -3.13
N ASN A 134 9.10 -1.50 -2.22
CA ASN A 134 8.43 -0.70 -1.21
C ASN A 134 8.76 -1.28 0.16
N PHE A 135 9.05 -0.41 1.09
CA PHE A 135 9.23 -0.74 2.50
C PHE A 135 8.37 0.21 3.32
N GLU A 136 7.63 -0.34 4.27
CA GLU A 136 6.74 0.41 5.13
C GLU A 136 6.90 -0.06 6.58
N SER A 137 7.01 0.90 7.49
CA SER A 137 7.11 0.68 8.93
C SER A 137 6.06 1.54 9.63
N ALA A 138 5.15 0.93 10.35
CA ALA A 138 4.07 1.62 11.04
C ALA A 138 4.14 1.44 12.56
N GLY A 139 3.71 2.47 13.30
CA GLY A 139 3.52 2.45 14.74
C GLY A 139 4.78 2.45 15.59
N ASN A 140 5.98 2.28 15.02
CA ASN A 140 7.22 2.14 15.80
C ASN A 140 7.57 3.40 16.57
N LEU A 141 7.40 4.57 15.95
CA LEU A 141 7.64 5.85 16.62
C LEU A 141 6.66 6.04 17.79
N LEU A 142 5.39 5.77 17.57
CA LEU A 142 4.36 5.88 18.63
C LEU A 142 4.60 4.89 19.75
N TYR A 143 4.99 3.66 19.44
CA TYR A 143 5.32 2.65 20.42
C TYR A 143 6.51 3.04 21.27
N ALA A 144 7.56 3.58 20.65
CA ALA A 144 8.73 4.07 21.38
C ALA A 144 8.37 5.23 22.32
N VAL A 145 7.59 6.20 21.83
CA VAL A 145 7.12 7.33 22.66
C VAL A 145 6.22 6.84 23.80
N ALA A 146 5.28 5.94 23.54
CA ALA A 146 4.39 5.39 24.56
C ALA A 146 5.16 4.63 25.66
N LYS A 147 6.14 3.81 25.26
CA LYS A 147 6.97 3.03 26.19
C LYS A 147 7.88 3.90 27.02
N LEU A 148 8.58 4.88 26.41
CA LEU A 148 9.47 5.81 27.10
C LEU A 148 8.69 6.79 27.99
N GLY A 149 7.49 7.21 27.57
CA GLY A 149 6.60 8.09 28.32
C GLY A 149 5.83 7.40 29.45
N GLY A 150 6.02 6.09 29.64
CA GLY A 150 5.33 5.34 30.71
C GLY A 150 3.81 5.27 30.53
N MET A 151 3.32 5.33 29.31
CA MET A 151 1.87 5.26 29.03
C MET A 151 1.31 3.90 29.46
N LYS A 152 0.09 3.91 29.98
CA LYS A 152 -0.60 2.67 30.36
C LYS A 152 -1.25 2.04 29.11
N LYS A 153 -1.25 0.72 29.09
CA LYS A 153 -1.99 -0.07 28.10
C LYS A 153 -3.47 -0.12 28.44
N ASN A 154 -4.31 -0.25 27.42
CA ASN A 154 -5.74 -0.48 27.56
C ASN A 154 -6.04 -1.91 28.09
N ALA A 155 -7.31 -2.25 28.28
CA ALA A 155 -7.75 -3.58 28.74
C ALA A 155 -7.32 -4.71 27.77
N SER A 156 -7.12 -4.41 26.48
CA SER A 156 -6.65 -5.36 25.46
C SER A 156 -5.13 -5.50 25.40
N GLY A 157 -4.39 -4.77 26.25
CA GLY A 157 -2.93 -4.83 26.31
C GLY A 157 -2.23 -3.97 25.26
N GLU A 158 -2.92 -3.07 24.58
CA GLU A 158 -2.41 -2.18 23.53
C GLU A 158 -2.16 -0.76 24.07
N TYR A 159 -1.15 -0.08 23.57
CA TYR A 159 -1.00 1.36 23.76
C TYR A 159 -1.98 2.11 22.88
N THR A 160 -2.52 3.21 23.37
CA THR A 160 -3.50 4.04 22.67
C THR A 160 -3.00 5.46 22.50
N LEU A 161 -3.35 6.09 21.40
CA LEU A 161 -3.23 7.53 21.18
C LEU A 161 -4.64 8.12 21.19
N LEU A 162 -4.93 9.08 22.06
CA LEU A 162 -6.28 9.63 22.25
C LEU A 162 -7.35 8.56 22.50
N ASN A 163 -7.03 7.54 23.28
CA ASN A 163 -7.85 6.35 23.56
C ASN A 163 -8.13 5.43 22.34
N ILE A 164 -7.42 5.61 21.24
CA ILE A 164 -7.54 4.80 20.02
C ILE A 164 -6.27 3.99 19.82
N PRO A 165 -6.36 2.66 19.61
CA PRO A 165 -5.20 1.83 19.37
C PRO A 165 -4.55 2.18 18.03
N PHE A 166 -3.23 2.03 17.94
CA PHE A 166 -2.49 2.25 16.71
C PHE A 166 -1.91 0.95 16.17
N ALA A 167 -1.92 0.81 14.84
CA ALA A 167 -1.34 -0.34 14.17
C ALA A 167 0.20 -0.30 14.24
N GLN A 168 0.81 -1.45 14.50
CA GLN A 168 2.26 -1.63 14.47
C GLN A 168 2.63 -2.81 13.58
N TYR A 169 3.34 -2.55 12.47
CA TYR A 169 3.74 -3.58 11.51
C TYR A 169 4.96 -3.15 10.68
N LEU A 170 5.59 -4.15 10.06
CA LEU A 170 6.54 -3.96 8.96
C LEU A 170 5.95 -4.58 7.70
N LYS A 171 6.14 -3.92 6.56
CA LYS A 171 5.69 -4.41 5.26
C LYS A 171 6.77 -4.16 4.22
N GLY A 172 7.02 -5.18 3.39
CA GLY A 172 7.95 -5.11 2.28
C GLY A 172 7.35 -5.70 1.01
N ASP A 173 7.49 -4.99 -0.12
CA ASP A 173 7.01 -5.43 -1.43
C ASP A 173 8.15 -5.38 -2.43
N PHE A 174 8.23 -6.39 -3.26
CA PHE A 174 9.09 -6.50 -4.43
C PHE A 174 8.25 -6.77 -5.66
N ASP A 175 8.47 -6.01 -6.74
CA ASP A 175 7.79 -6.19 -8.00
C ASP A 175 8.81 -6.08 -9.14
N PHE A 176 8.83 -7.07 -10.01
CA PHE A 176 9.67 -7.14 -11.19
C PHE A 176 8.82 -7.35 -12.43
N ALA A 177 8.96 -6.48 -13.40
CA ALA A 177 8.31 -6.62 -14.70
C ALA A 177 9.34 -6.48 -15.81
N LYS A 178 9.29 -7.38 -16.81
CA LYS A 178 10.18 -7.36 -17.98
C LYS A 178 9.36 -7.51 -19.24
N ASN A 179 9.63 -6.66 -20.22
CA ASN A 179 9.10 -6.75 -21.56
C ASN A 179 10.21 -7.11 -22.53
N LEU A 180 10.05 -8.21 -23.25
CA LEU A 180 10.94 -8.66 -24.31
C LEU A 180 10.23 -8.47 -25.66
N VAL A 181 10.77 -7.64 -26.52
CA VAL A 181 10.31 -7.46 -27.88
C VAL A 181 10.96 -8.53 -28.75
N ILE A 182 10.16 -9.43 -29.31
CA ILE A 182 10.62 -10.48 -30.21
C ILE A 182 10.76 -9.90 -31.62
N ASP A 183 9.74 -9.21 -32.08
CA ASP A 183 9.69 -8.49 -33.37
C ASP A 183 8.69 -7.32 -33.29
N ASN A 184 8.44 -6.66 -34.43
CA ASN A 184 7.53 -5.50 -34.54
C ASN A 184 6.06 -5.81 -34.21
N ARG A 185 5.70 -7.09 -34.11
CA ARG A 185 4.32 -7.55 -33.86
C ARG A 185 4.20 -8.32 -32.56
N ASN A 186 5.30 -8.92 -32.07
CA ASN A 186 5.27 -9.88 -30.99
C ASN A 186 6.16 -9.43 -29.83
N SER A 187 5.64 -9.55 -28.62
CA SER A 187 6.40 -9.33 -27.39
C SER A 187 5.98 -10.32 -26.29
N LEU A 188 6.87 -10.55 -25.35
CA LEU A 188 6.67 -11.38 -24.18
C LEU A 188 6.84 -10.55 -22.93
N ALA A 189 5.84 -10.53 -22.08
CA ALA A 189 5.88 -9.82 -20.82
C ALA A 189 5.94 -10.81 -19.65
N PHE A 190 6.86 -10.55 -18.72
CA PHE A 190 7.02 -11.30 -17.48
C PHE A 190 6.71 -10.38 -16.32
N HIS A 191 6.01 -10.88 -15.33
CA HIS A 191 5.78 -10.22 -14.07
C HIS A 191 6.03 -11.19 -12.92
N PHE A 192 6.66 -10.69 -11.86
CA PHE A 192 6.86 -11.38 -10.61
C PHE A 192 6.67 -10.39 -9.46
N GLY A 193 5.80 -10.72 -8.53
CA GLY A 193 5.50 -9.94 -7.36
C GLY A 193 5.64 -10.76 -6.09
N ALA A 194 6.27 -10.21 -5.08
CA ALA A 194 6.36 -10.80 -3.74
C ALA A 194 6.13 -9.72 -2.69
N GLY A 195 5.38 -10.03 -1.64
CA GLY A 195 5.11 -9.14 -0.55
C GLY A 195 4.96 -9.87 0.77
N ILE A 196 5.44 -9.25 1.83
CA ILE A 196 5.28 -9.74 3.21
C ILE A 196 4.95 -8.57 4.13
N ALA A 197 4.01 -8.79 5.03
CA ALA A 197 3.65 -7.84 6.07
C ALA A 197 3.51 -8.57 7.41
N ILE A 198 4.14 -8.04 8.44
CA ILE A 198 4.26 -8.69 9.74
C ILE A 198 3.73 -7.70 10.79
N PRO A 199 2.56 -7.97 11.42
CA PRO A 199 2.11 -7.25 12.60
C PRO A 199 2.92 -7.68 13.81
N TYR A 200 3.16 -6.78 14.75
CA TYR A 200 3.85 -7.07 16.01
C TYR A 200 3.61 -5.99 17.06
N GLY A 201 4.04 -6.27 18.28
CA GLY A 201 4.06 -5.30 19.38
C GLY A 201 2.67 -4.83 19.80
N ASN A 202 2.23 -3.70 19.27
CA ASN A 202 0.93 -3.11 19.58
C ASN A 202 -0.22 -3.62 18.69
N ALA A 203 0.06 -4.47 17.72
CA ALA A 203 -0.95 -5.00 16.82
C ALA A 203 -0.79 -6.52 16.71
N THR A 204 -1.88 -7.24 16.82
CA THR A 204 -1.96 -8.70 16.63
C THR A 204 -2.29 -9.06 15.18
N MET A 205 -2.82 -8.10 14.42
CA MET A 205 -3.29 -8.28 13.06
C MET A 205 -3.00 -7.04 12.21
N LEU A 206 -2.85 -7.24 10.90
CA LEU A 206 -2.74 -6.13 9.95
C LEU A 206 -4.09 -5.46 9.72
N PRO A 207 -4.12 -4.12 9.61
CA PRO A 207 -5.29 -3.43 9.08
C PRO A 207 -5.67 -3.96 7.70
N PHE A 208 -6.95 -4.04 7.41
CA PHE A 208 -7.47 -4.60 6.16
C PHE A 208 -6.88 -3.93 4.91
N GLU A 209 -6.68 -2.62 4.95
CA GLU A 209 -6.09 -1.83 3.87
C GLU A 209 -4.63 -2.19 3.58
N LYS A 210 -3.97 -2.90 4.50
CA LYS A 210 -2.56 -3.28 4.41
C LYS A 210 -2.36 -4.75 4.09
N ARG A 211 -3.41 -5.57 4.16
CA ARG A 211 -3.38 -6.99 3.81
C ARG A 211 -3.34 -7.18 2.30
N TYR A 212 -2.74 -8.27 1.88
CA TYR A 212 -2.69 -8.67 0.48
C TYR A 212 -3.93 -9.46 0.08
N PHE A 213 -4.26 -9.40 -1.20
CA PHE A 213 -5.28 -10.20 -1.84
C PHE A 213 -4.84 -10.58 -3.26
N SER A 214 -5.49 -11.60 -3.84
CA SER A 214 -5.29 -12.03 -5.22
C SER A 214 -6.59 -11.92 -6.01
N GLY A 215 -6.46 -11.93 -7.35
CA GLY A 215 -7.56 -11.70 -8.29
C GLY A 215 -7.64 -10.26 -8.80
N GLY A 216 -8.41 -10.08 -9.86
CA GLY A 216 -8.58 -8.81 -10.54
C GLY A 216 -7.61 -8.58 -11.70
N ALA A 217 -7.87 -7.54 -12.48
CA ALA A 217 -7.18 -7.25 -13.75
C ALA A 217 -5.66 -7.06 -13.63
N ASN A 218 -5.18 -6.61 -12.46
CA ASN A 218 -3.76 -6.33 -12.21
C ASN A 218 -3.03 -7.47 -11.46
N SER A 219 -3.70 -8.57 -11.19
CA SER A 219 -3.11 -9.76 -10.56
C SER A 219 -3.44 -10.99 -11.39
N VAL A 220 -4.33 -11.86 -10.95
CA VAL A 220 -4.75 -13.04 -11.69
C VAL A 220 -6.02 -12.73 -12.48
N ARG A 221 -5.88 -12.50 -13.79
CA ARG A 221 -7.01 -12.22 -14.69
C ARG A 221 -7.95 -13.42 -14.77
N GLY A 222 -9.24 -13.18 -14.91
CA GLY A 222 -10.26 -14.23 -14.95
C GLY A 222 -10.83 -14.58 -13.57
N TRP A 223 -10.28 -14.05 -12.50
CA TRP A 223 -10.81 -14.14 -11.14
C TRP A 223 -11.19 -12.76 -10.64
N SER A 224 -12.30 -12.68 -9.92
CA SER A 224 -12.70 -11.41 -9.28
C SER A 224 -11.72 -11.00 -8.20
N VAL A 225 -11.74 -9.74 -7.81
CA VAL A 225 -10.90 -9.22 -6.73
C VAL A 225 -11.23 -9.94 -5.44
N ARG A 226 -10.24 -10.53 -4.77
CA ARG A 226 -10.35 -11.33 -3.55
C ARG A 226 -11.11 -12.65 -3.72
N ASP A 227 -11.14 -13.19 -4.91
CA ASP A 227 -11.83 -14.44 -5.20
C ASP A 227 -10.91 -15.66 -5.00
N LEU A 228 -9.61 -15.40 -4.87
CA LEU A 228 -8.59 -16.42 -4.68
C LEU A 228 -7.95 -16.32 -3.30
N GLY A 229 -7.84 -17.46 -2.63
CA GLY A 229 -7.02 -17.68 -1.46
C GLY A 229 -7.58 -17.22 -0.17
N PRO A 230 -6.82 -17.10 0.95
CA PRO A 230 -5.38 -17.41 1.05
C PRO A 230 -5.08 -18.90 1.11
N GLY A 231 -4.03 -19.32 0.40
CA GLY A 231 -3.57 -20.73 0.39
C GLY A 231 -4.67 -21.72 -0.02
N SER A 232 -4.90 -22.76 0.80
CA SER A 232 -5.92 -23.77 0.61
C SER A 232 -7.29 -23.43 1.21
N PHE A 233 -7.51 -22.19 1.58
CA PHE A 233 -8.81 -21.74 2.13
C PHE A 233 -9.93 -22.00 1.11
N PRO A 234 -11.00 -22.76 1.48
CA PRO A 234 -12.00 -23.24 0.53
C PRO A 234 -12.90 -22.13 -0.03
N GLY A 235 -12.72 -20.90 0.42
CA GLY A 235 -13.60 -19.79 0.09
C GLY A 235 -14.84 -19.80 0.96
N ASP A 236 -15.11 -18.66 1.53
CA ASP A 236 -16.34 -18.36 2.23
C ASP A 236 -16.93 -17.14 1.51
N ASN A 237 -18.22 -16.93 1.51
CA ASN A 237 -18.81 -15.72 0.91
C ASN A 237 -18.34 -14.42 1.60
N ASN A 238 -17.45 -14.53 2.58
CA ASN A 238 -16.83 -13.43 3.30
C ASN A 238 -15.45 -13.09 2.70
N PHE A 239 -15.43 -12.25 1.66
CA PHE A 239 -14.21 -11.80 0.98
C PHE A 239 -13.20 -11.05 1.88
N MET A 240 -13.54 -10.70 3.12
CA MET A 240 -12.57 -10.15 4.08
C MET A 240 -11.61 -11.22 4.60
N ASN A 241 -12.06 -12.46 4.68
CA ASN A 241 -11.20 -13.60 5.03
C ASN A 241 -10.29 -14.02 3.88
N GLN A 242 -10.57 -13.59 2.64
CA GLN A 242 -9.76 -13.85 1.45
C GLN A 242 -8.62 -12.83 1.30
N SER A 243 -7.94 -12.54 2.38
CA SER A 243 -6.78 -11.67 2.45
C SER A 243 -5.69 -12.29 3.32
N GLY A 244 -4.43 -12.03 3.00
CA GLY A 244 -3.29 -12.63 3.69
C GLY A 244 -2.19 -11.62 4.00
N ASP A 245 -1.21 -12.07 4.77
CA ASP A 245 -0.07 -11.27 5.19
C ASP A 245 1.15 -11.49 4.29
N ILE A 246 1.09 -12.50 3.43
CA ILE A 246 2.11 -12.82 2.41
C ILE A 246 1.43 -12.92 1.06
N LYS A 247 2.06 -12.36 0.03
CA LYS A 247 1.65 -12.47 -1.37
C LYS A 247 2.83 -12.93 -2.21
N LEU A 248 2.54 -13.86 -3.11
CA LEU A 248 3.44 -14.26 -4.18
C LEU A 248 2.62 -14.40 -5.46
N ASP A 249 3.00 -13.68 -6.50
CA ASP A 249 2.37 -13.81 -7.81
C ASP A 249 3.41 -13.79 -8.94
N ALA A 250 3.09 -14.49 -10.03
CA ALA A 250 3.90 -14.48 -11.24
C ALA A 250 2.97 -14.63 -12.46
N SER A 251 3.31 -13.95 -13.53
CA SER A 251 2.60 -14.09 -14.80
C SER A 251 3.53 -13.98 -15.99
N ILE A 252 3.17 -14.70 -17.06
CA ILE A 252 3.81 -14.62 -18.37
C ILE A 252 2.71 -14.34 -19.40
N GLU A 253 2.90 -13.33 -20.21
CA GLU A 253 1.93 -12.88 -21.20
C GLU A 253 2.59 -12.75 -22.56
N TYR A 254 2.08 -13.45 -23.55
CA TYR A 254 2.45 -13.27 -24.95
C TYR A 254 1.49 -12.27 -25.59
N ARG A 255 2.04 -11.22 -26.20
CA ARG A 255 1.30 -10.14 -26.87
C ARG A 255 1.60 -10.17 -28.34
N SER A 256 0.56 -10.28 -29.18
CA SER A 256 0.67 -10.31 -30.63
C SER A 256 -0.30 -9.32 -31.28
N LYS A 257 0.13 -8.67 -32.36
CA LYS A 257 -0.77 -7.90 -33.24
C LYS A 257 -1.37 -8.86 -34.26
N LEU A 258 -2.63 -9.27 -34.06
CA LEU A 258 -3.29 -10.24 -34.91
C LEU A 258 -3.70 -9.65 -36.26
N PHE A 259 -4.43 -8.54 -36.26
CA PHE A 259 -4.88 -7.87 -37.48
C PHE A 259 -4.84 -6.36 -37.26
N TRP A 260 -4.37 -5.63 -38.25
CA TRP A 260 -4.42 -4.16 -38.41
C TRP A 260 -4.48 -3.32 -37.12
N LYS A 261 -5.55 -3.44 -36.32
CA LYS A 261 -5.75 -2.70 -35.07
C LYS A 261 -6.03 -3.60 -33.86
N PHE A 262 -6.15 -4.91 -34.03
CA PHE A 262 -6.40 -5.83 -32.95
C PHE A 262 -5.09 -6.35 -32.34
N GLN A 263 -5.04 -6.36 -31.03
CA GLN A 263 -3.94 -6.93 -30.23
C GLN A 263 -4.54 -8.01 -29.33
N GLY A 264 -3.91 -9.14 -29.26
CA GLY A 264 -4.25 -10.26 -28.38
C GLY A 264 -3.03 -10.68 -27.55
#